data_efe5316b7e3b6eefa782fdb0cdd7759f
#
_entry.id   efe5316b7e3b6eefa782fdb0cdd7759f
#
_cell.length_a   1.000
_cell.length_b   1.000
_cell.length_c   1.000
_cell.angle_alpha   90.00
_cell.angle_beta   90.00
_cell.angle_gamma   90.00
#
_symmetry.space_group_name_H-M   'P 1'
#
loop_
_entity.id
_entity.type
_entity.pdbx_description
1 polymer ?
#
loop_
_entity_poly.entity_id
_entity_poly.type
_entity_poly.pdbx_seq_one_letter_code
_entity_poly.pdbx_strand_id
1 'polypeptide(L)'
;ATGAELEALRSKAIELGGATQYSGAEAAAGLNELAKAGVSTQAIMGGGLQGALSLAASGQMEVAAAAETAASAMNQFGLSGTQVPHVADLLAAAANTAQGSVKDMGDALNQTGLIANQTGLSIEETVGGLTAFAKAGLTGSDAGTSFKTMLQRMVPTSVEAGKAMQALGISAYDSQGNFIGLAEFAGNLQNAMKGLSEEQKATALTTIFGADAIRGANVLLEQGADGIRK
;
A
#
# COMPACT_ATOMS: atom_id res chain seq x y z
N ALA A 1 -25.01 -14.57 -8.78
CA ALA A 1 -24.93 -14.66 -10.24
C ALA A 1 -26.05 -15.55 -10.74
N THR A 2 -26.65 -15.20 -11.87
CA THR A 2 -27.64 -16.03 -12.60
C THR A 2 -26.93 -17.17 -13.34
N GLY A 3 -27.68 -18.17 -13.84
CA GLY A 3 -27.09 -19.25 -14.64
C GLY A 3 -26.30 -18.75 -15.86
N ALA A 4 -26.85 -17.74 -16.56
CA ALA A 4 -26.16 -17.13 -17.71
C ALA A 4 -24.87 -16.39 -17.31
N GLU A 5 -24.86 -15.70 -16.19
CA GLU A 5 -23.67 -15.04 -15.66
C GLU A 5 -22.59 -16.06 -15.26
N LEU A 6 -22.97 -17.18 -14.66
CA LEU A 6 -22.04 -18.26 -14.33
C LEU A 6 -21.37 -18.86 -15.56
N GLU A 7 -22.14 -19.12 -16.62
CA GLU A 7 -21.58 -19.60 -17.89
C GLU A 7 -20.66 -18.56 -18.55
N ALA A 8 -20.99 -17.27 -18.49
CA ALA A 8 -20.14 -16.21 -18.98
C ALA A 8 -18.81 -16.13 -18.21
N LEU A 9 -18.86 -16.19 -16.88
CA LEU A 9 -17.67 -16.21 -16.01
C LEU A 9 -16.80 -17.45 -16.29
N ARG A 10 -17.42 -18.63 -16.46
CA ARG A 10 -16.71 -19.87 -16.79
C ARG A 10 -16.01 -19.76 -18.16
N SER A 11 -16.72 -19.27 -19.15
CA SER A 11 -16.16 -19.07 -20.50
C SER A 11 -14.98 -18.10 -20.46
N LYS A 12 -15.11 -17.01 -19.68
CA LYS A 12 -14.04 -16.01 -19.49
C LYS A 12 -12.80 -16.60 -18.79
N ALA A 13 -13.00 -17.44 -17.79
CA ALA A 13 -11.90 -18.11 -17.10
C ALA A 13 -11.14 -19.07 -18.06
N ILE A 14 -11.86 -19.81 -18.90
CA ILE A 14 -11.25 -20.70 -19.90
C ILE A 14 -10.50 -19.88 -20.96
N GLU A 15 -11.11 -18.82 -21.49
CA GLU A 15 -10.50 -17.92 -22.48
C GLU A 15 -9.18 -17.34 -21.97
N LEU A 16 -9.23 -16.69 -20.79
CA LEU A 16 -8.06 -16.01 -20.22
C LEU A 16 -7.00 -16.99 -19.71
N GLY A 17 -7.40 -18.14 -19.16
CA GLY A 17 -6.46 -19.20 -18.81
C GLY A 17 -5.71 -19.70 -20.05
N GLY A 18 -6.42 -19.97 -21.14
CA GLY A 18 -5.79 -20.40 -22.40
C GLY A 18 -4.94 -19.34 -23.11
N ALA A 19 -5.17 -18.05 -22.80
CA ALA A 19 -4.41 -16.93 -23.35
C ALA A 19 -3.19 -16.51 -22.49
N THR A 20 -3.00 -17.14 -21.34
CA THR A 20 -1.92 -16.84 -20.39
C THR A 20 -1.12 -18.11 -20.05
N GLN A 21 -0.13 -17.99 -19.17
CA GLN A 21 0.61 -19.15 -18.67
C GLN A 21 -0.18 -20.04 -17.68
N TYR A 22 -1.40 -19.62 -17.31
CA TYR A 22 -2.25 -20.29 -16.35
C TYR A 22 -3.32 -21.13 -17.02
N SER A 23 -3.85 -22.11 -16.30
CA SER A 23 -4.98 -22.92 -16.74
C SER A 23 -6.32 -22.20 -16.50
N GLY A 24 -7.37 -22.65 -17.19
CA GLY A 24 -8.74 -22.19 -16.92
C GLY A 24 -9.19 -22.47 -15.46
N ALA A 25 -8.66 -23.53 -14.84
CA ALA A 25 -8.96 -23.84 -13.43
C ALA A 25 -8.32 -22.83 -12.47
N GLU A 26 -7.07 -22.41 -12.72
CA GLU A 26 -6.40 -21.37 -11.94
C GLU A 26 -7.07 -20.01 -12.14
N ALA A 27 -7.47 -19.66 -13.36
CA ALA A 27 -8.25 -18.47 -13.63
C ALA A 27 -9.61 -18.49 -12.90
N ALA A 28 -10.28 -19.64 -12.86
CA ALA A 28 -11.53 -19.81 -12.12
C ALA A 28 -11.32 -19.68 -10.60
N ALA A 29 -10.19 -20.12 -10.05
CA ALA A 29 -9.84 -19.92 -8.66
C ALA A 29 -9.69 -18.43 -8.34
N GLY A 30 -8.97 -17.67 -9.15
CA GLY A 30 -8.85 -16.21 -9.00
C GLY A 30 -10.19 -15.49 -9.12
N LEU A 31 -11.02 -15.86 -10.09
CA LEU A 31 -12.38 -15.35 -10.23
C LEU A 31 -13.19 -15.55 -8.93
N ASN A 32 -13.08 -16.73 -8.31
CA ASN A 32 -13.79 -17.04 -7.07
C ASN A 32 -13.33 -16.14 -5.92
N GLU A 33 -12.03 -15.84 -5.79
CA GLU A 33 -11.54 -14.91 -4.77
C GLU A 33 -12.03 -13.48 -5.00
N LEU A 34 -12.05 -12.99 -6.25
CA LEU A 34 -12.67 -11.70 -6.57
C LEU A 34 -14.15 -11.64 -6.17
N ALA A 35 -14.90 -12.70 -6.49
CA ALA A 35 -16.31 -12.78 -6.15
C ALA A 35 -16.56 -12.83 -4.63
N LYS A 36 -15.76 -13.58 -3.87
CA LYS A 36 -15.80 -13.60 -2.40
C LYS A 36 -15.53 -12.24 -1.79
N ALA A 37 -14.63 -11.46 -2.40
CA ALA A 37 -14.30 -10.10 -1.97
C ALA A 37 -15.38 -9.06 -2.35
N GLY A 38 -16.49 -9.48 -3.00
CA GLY A 38 -17.60 -8.61 -3.36
C GLY A 38 -17.46 -7.92 -4.72
N VAL A 39 -16.46 -8.31 -5.52
CA VAL A 39 -16.33 -7.78 -6.89
C VAL A 39 -17.48 -8.29 -7.74
N SER A 40 -18.23 -7.38 -8.39
CA SER A 40 -19.37 -7.75 -9.20
C SER A 40 -18.98 -8.57 -10.45
N THR A 41 -19.88 -9.40 -10.95
CA THR A 41 -19.70 -10.15 -12.20
C THR A 41 -19.24 -9.23 -13.34
N GLN A 42 -19.87 -8.05 -13.46
CA GLN A 42 -19.54 -7.07 -14.49
C GLN A 42 -18.08 -6.56 -14.34
N ALA A 43 -17.64 -6.26 -13.12
CA ALA A 43 -16.26 -5.79 -12.87
C ALA A 43 -15.23 -6.91 -13.11
N ILE A 44 -15.54 -8.15 -12.73
CA ILE A 44 -14.68 -9.32 -13.01
C ILE A 44 -14.52 -9.50 -14.53
N MET A 45 -15.64 -9.48 -15.27
CA MET A 45 -15.65 -9.60 -16.73
C MET A 45 -14.99 -8.41 -17.43
N GLY A 46 -15.13 -7.21 -16.87
CA GLY A 46 -14.63 -5.94 -17.40
C GLY A 46 -13.13 -5.68 -17.15
N GLY A 47 -12.39 -6.70 -16.69
CA GLY A 47 -10.94 -6.60 -16.50
C GLY A 47 -10.42 -7.10 -15.16
N GLY A 48 -11.28 -7.29 -14.16
CA GLY A 48 -10.84 -7.73 -12.83
C GLY A 48 -10.05 -9.03 -12.85
N LEU A 49 -10.55 -10.05 -13.57
CA LEU A 49 -9.84 -11.32 -13.72
C LEU A 49 -8.55 -11.17 -14.52
N GLN A 50 -8.55 -10.36 -15.57
CA GLN A 50 -7.33 -10.07 -16.35
C GLN A 50 -6.25 -9.40 -15.48
N GLY A 51 -6.65 -8.42 -14.66
CA GLY A 51 -5.74 -7.76 -13.71
C GLY A 51 -5.13 -8.74 -12.71
N ALA A 52 -5.95 -9.64 -12.14
CA ALA A 52 -5.46 -10.67 -11.22
C ALA A 52 -4.47 -11.64 -11.89
N LEU A 53 -4.74 -12.07 -13.14
CA LEU A 53 -3.82 -12.90 -13.92
C LEU A 53 -2.50 -12.17 -14.23
N SER A 54 -2.57 -10.89 -14.59
CA SER A 54 -1.39 -10.07 -14.84
C SER A 54 -0.53 -9.90 -13.58
N LEU A 55 -1.18 -9.66 -12.43
CA LEU A 55 -0.51 -9.56 -11.14
C LEU A 55 0.14 -10.89 -10.73
N ALA A 56 -0.58 -11.99 -10.93
CA ALA A 56 -0.06 -13.34 -10.68
C ALA A 56 1.20 -13.63 -11.52
N ALA A 57 1.17 -13.28 -12.80
CA ALA A 57 2.30 -13.44 -13.71
C ALA A 57 3.50 -12.57 -13.30
N SER A 58 3.26 -11.30 -12.97
CA SER A 58 4.30 -10.37 -12.51
C SER A 58 4.91 -10.81 -11.19
N GLY A 59 4.09 -11.30 -10.25
CA GLY A 59 4.53 -11.76 -8.93
C GLY A 59 5.02 -13.21 -8.89
N GLN A 60 4.93 -13.94 -9.99
CA GLN A 60 5.21 -15.39 -10.06
C GLN A 60 4.48 -16.18 -8.97
N MET A 61 3.20 -15.87 -8.79
CA MET A 61 2.36 -16.42 -7.73
C MET A 61 1.08 -17.04 -8.28
N GLU A 62 0.35 -17.77 -7.43
CA GLU A 62 -0.93 -18.35 -7.80
C GLU A 62 -1.98 -17.27 -8.09
N VAL A 63 -2.85 -17.51 -9.08
CA VAL A 63 -3.88 -16.55 -9.50
C VAL A 63 -4.86 -16.24 -8.36
N ALA A 64 -5.21 -17.24 -7.55
CA ALA A 64 -6.07 -17.04 -6.38
C ALA A 64 -5.44 -16.07 -5.36
N ALA A 65 -4.15 -16.24 -5.05
CA ALA A 65 -3.44 -15.35 -4.12
C ALA A 65 -3.28 -13.92 -4.67
N ALA A 66 -3.03 -13.76 -5.97
CA ALA A 66 -2.98 -12.45 -6.62
C ALA A 66 -4.35 -11.76 -6.59
N ALA A 67 -5.41 -12.49 -6.88
CA ALA A 67 -6.79 -11.99 -6.83
C ALA A 67 -7.18 -11.55 -5.41
N GLU A 68 -6.87 -12.36 -4.39
CA GLU A 68 -7.08 -12.03 -2.98
C GLU A 68 -6.32 -10.76 -2.58
N THR A 69 -5.05 -10.65 -2.97
CA THR A 69 -4.21 -9.48 -2.67
C THR A 69 -4.78 -8.21 -3.29
N ALA A 70 -5.14 -8.23 -4.58
CA ALA A 70 -5.71 -7.07 -5.26
C ALA A 70 -7.07 -6.68 -4.67
N ALA A 71 -7.93 -7.66 -4.39
CA ALA A 71 -9.25 -7.43 -3.82
C ALA A 71 -9.18 -6.94 -2.37
N SER A 72 -8.25 -7.45 -1.56
CA SER A 72 -8.02 -6.98 -0.20
C SER A 72 -7.58 -5.51 -0.19
N ALA A 73 -6.61 -5.15 -1.02
CA ALA A 73 -6.16 -3.77 -1.18
C ALA A 73 -7.31 -2.85 -1.64
N MET A 74 -8.07 -3.26 -2.65
CA MET A 74 -9.25 -2.55 -3.11
C MET A 74 -10.24 -2.27 -1.97
N ASN A 75 -10.57 -3.29 -1.17
CA ASN A 75 -11.54 -3.16 -0.08
C ASN A 75 -11.03 -2.26 1.05
N GLN A 76 -9.73 -2.31 1.40
CA GLN A 76 -9.14 -1.46 2.43
C GLN A 76 -9.23 0.03 2.10
N PHE A 77 -9.16 0.37 0.81
CA PHE A 77 -9.27 1.76 0.33
C PHE A 77 -10.67 2.14 -0.15
N GLY A 78 -11.67 1.26 0.00
CA GLY A 78 -13.05 1.53 -0.40
C GLY A 78 -13.23 1.71 -1.91
N LEU A 79 -12.34 1.13 -2.71
CA LEU A 79 -12.36 1.25 -4.16
C LEU A 79 -13.44 0.34 -4.78
N SER A 80 -13.92 0.72 -5.96
CA SER A 80 -14.88 -0.11 -6.70
C SER A 80 -14.21 -1.31 -7.36
N GLY A 81 -14.97 -2.38 -7.61
CA GLY A 81 -14.48 -3.57 -8.29
C GLY A 81 -13.92 -3.32 -9.70
N THR A 82 -14.33 -2.23 -10.35
CA THR A 82 -13.77 -1.80 -11.65
C THR A 82 -12.32 -1.31 -11.56
N GLN A 83 -11.82 -1.05 -10.35
CA GLN A 83 -10.46 -0.58 -10.10
C GLN A 83 -9.49 -1.73 -9.81
N VAL A 84 -9.94 -2.99 -9.77
CA VAL A 84 -9.06 -4.17 -9.58
C VAL A 84 -7.88 -4.17 -10.57
N PRO A 85 -8.05 -3.88 -11.87
CA PRO A 85 -6.91 -3.82 -12.80
C PRO A 85 -5.89 -2.75 -12.39
N HIS A 86 -6.36 -1.55 -12.02
CA HIS A 86 -5.49 -0.47 -11.56
C HIS A 86 -4.70 -0.85 -10.29
N VAL A 87 -5.38 -1.47 -9.32
CA VAL A 87 -4.71 -1.96 -8.09
C VAL A 87 -3.66 -3.02 -8.43
N ALA A 88 -3.98 -3.94 -9.33
CA ALA A 88 -3.05 -4.98 -9.77
C ALA A 88 -1.81 -4.39 -10.46
N ASP A 89 -2.00 -3.43 -11.36
CA ASP A 89 -0.91 -2.73 -12.06
C ASP A 89 -0.01 -1.96 -11.08
N LEU A 90 -0.62 -1.28 -10.11
CA LEU A 90 0.09 -0.53 -9.08
C LEU A 90 0.99 -1.44 -8.22
N LEU A 91 0.45 -2.57 -7.77
CA LEU A 91 1.19 -3.56 -6.97
C LEU A 91 2.33 -4.20 -7.76
N ALA A 92 2.08 -4.54 -9.04
CA ALA A 92 3.10 -5.08 -9.93
C ALA A 92 4.23 -4.06 -10.18
N ALA A 93 3.89 -2.79 -10.44
CA ALA A 93 4.85 -1.72 -10.64
C ALA A 93 5.72 -1.50 -9.39
N ALA A 94 5.11 -1.48 -8.21
CA ALA A 94 5.81 -1.33 -6.94
C ALA A 94 6.81 -2.47 -6.70
N ALA A 95 6.39 -3.73 -6.89
CA ALA A 95 7.24 -4.90 -6.73
C ALA A 95 8.41 -4.92 -7.73
N ASN A 96 8.22 -4.39 -8.94
CA ASN A 96 9.26 -4.31 -9.96
C ASN A 96 10.25 -3.14 -9.74
N THR A 97 9.87 -2.16 -8.92
CA THR A 97 10.64 -0.92 -8.71
C THR A 97 11.57 -1.00 -7.50
N ALA A 98 11.26 -1.85 -6.53
CA ALA A 98 11.96 -1.95 -5.25
C ALA A 98 12.35 -3.41 -4.94
N GLN A 99 13.11 -3.61 -3.86
CA GLN A 99 13.33 -4.95 -3.31
C GLN A 99 12.03 -5.50 -2.73
N GLY A 100 11.77 -6.78 -2.98
CA GLY A 100 10.57 -7.45 -2.51
C GLY A 100 9.72 -8.00 -3.66
N SER A 101 8.68 -8.69 -3.29
CA SER A 101 7.74 -9.35 -4.21
C SER A 101 6.37 -8.67 -4.16
N VAL A 102 5.48 -9.01 -5.09
CA VAL A 102 4.05 -8.67 -5.00
C VAL A 102 3.46 -9.15 -3.68
N LYS A 103 3.88 -10.33 -3.20
CA LYS A 103 3.45 -10.86 -1.91
C LYS A 103 3.88 -9.95 -0.76
N ASP A 104 5.14 -9.50 -0.73
CA ASP A 104 5.63 -8.58 0.32
C ASP A 104 4.83 -7.27 0.32
N MET A 105 4.50 -6.74 -0.85
CA MET A 105 3.66 -5.54 -0.97
C MET A 105 2.24 -5.79 -0.44
N GLY A 106 1.66 -6.94 -0.76
CA GLY A 106 0.38 -7.39 -0.23
C GLY A 106 0.39 -7.54 1.30
N ASP A 107 1.41 -8.18 1.85
CA ASP A 107 1.59 -8.35 3.30
C ASP A 107 1.75 -7.01 4.01
N ALA A 108 2.48 -6.05 3.42
CA ALA A 108 2.61 -4.70 3.94
C ALA A 108 1.27 -3.95 3.94
N LEU A 109 0.52 -4.01 2.84
CA LEU A 109 -0.81 -3.39 2.74
C LEU A 109 -1.80 -4.00 3.73
N ASN A 110 -1.77 -5.31 3.93
CA ASN A 110 -2.63 -5.97 4.92
C ASN A 110 -2.43 -5.44 6.34
N GLN A 111 -1.23 -4.97 6.68
CA GLN A 111 -0.94 -4.36 7.98
C GLN A 111 -1.33 -2.89 8.07
N THR A 112 -1.25 -2.14 6.98
CA THR A 112 -1.35 -0.67 7.02
C THR A 112 -2.51 -0.07 6.23
N GLY A 113 -3.05 -0.74 5.21
CA GLY A 113 -3.96 -0.14 4.24
C GLY A 113 -5.19 0.53 4.87
N LEU A 114 -5.82 -0.12 5.86
CA LEU A 114 -6.97 0.46 6.54
C LEU A 114 -6.60 1.76 7.28
N ILE A 115 -5.48 1.78 7.99
CA ILE A 115 -5.03 2.98 8.74
C ILE A 115 -4.58 4.07 7.75
N ALA A 116 -3.90 3.70 6.67
CA ALA A 116 -3.52 4.65 5.63
C ALA A 116 -4.74 5.35 5.02
N ASN A 117 -5.76 4.59 4.64
CA ASN A 117 -7.02 5.13 4.14
C ASN A 117 -7.72 6.04 5.18
N GLN A 118 -7.78 5.61 6.45
CA GLN A 118 -8.37 6.43 7.53
C GLN A 118 -7.59 7.72 7.81
N THR A 119 -6.27 7.73 7.56
CA THR A 119 -5.43 8.92 7.67
C THR A 119 -5.64 9.87 6.49
N GLY A 120 -6.25 9.40 5.40
CA GLY A 120 -6.51 10.18 4.19
C GLY A 120 -5.51 9.94 3.06
N LEU A 121 -4.65 8.93 3.15
CA LEU A 121 -3.80 8.53 2.02
C LEU A 121 -4.60 7.78 0.97
N SER A 122 -4.29 8.03 -0.29
CA SER A 122 -4.73 7.19 -1.39
C SER A 122 -3.96 5.86 -1.41
N ILE A 123 -4.43 4.91 -2.21
CA ILE A 123 -3.70 3.65 -2.42
C ILE A 123 -2.35 3.92 -3.10
N GLU A 124 -2.29 4.88 -4.03
CA GLU A 124 -1.08 5.26 -4.75
C GLU A 124 -0.03 5.84 -3.79
N GLU A 125 -0.43 6.77 -2.92
CA GLU A 125 0.47 7.33 -1.90
C GLU A 125 0.97 6.27 -0.92
N THR A 126 0.09 5.34 -0.52
CA THR A 126 0.44 4.26 0.40
C THR A 126 1.43 3.30 -0.24
N VAL A 127 1.17 2.84 -1.47
CA VAL A 127 2.06 1.95 -2.22
C VAL A 127 3.37 2.65 -2.55
N GLY A 128 3.35 3.94 -2.90
CA GLY A 128 4.56 4.75 -3.09
C GLY A 128 5.42 4.82 -1.83
N GLY A 129 4.81 5.07 -0.68
CA GLY A 129 5.49 5.06 0.63
C GLY A 129 6.08 3.68 0.97
N LEU A 130 5.33 2.60 0.78
CA LEU A 130 5.81 1.23 0.98
C LEU A 130 6.92 0.86 0.00
N THR A 131 6.88 1.39 -1.23
CA THR A 131 7.96 1.23 -2.22
C THR A 131 9.24 1.92 -1.75
N ALA A 132 9.14 3.11 -1.16
CA ALA A 132 10.28 3.79 -0.55
C ALA A 132 10.86 2.99 0.62
N PHE A 133 10.02 2.35 1.44
CA PHE A 133 10.45 1.46 2.52
C PHE A 133 11.17 0.23 1.96
N ALA A 134 10.64 -0.38 0.91
CA ALA A 134 11.25 -1.53 0.26
C ALA A 134 12.61 -1.19 -0.36
N LYS A 135 12.78 0.01 -0.96
CA LYS A 135 14.10 0.51 -1.42
C LYS A 135 15.11 0.65 -0.28
N ALA A 136 14.63 0.94 0.93
CA ALA A 136 15.47 0.99 2.15
C ALA A 136 15.65 -0.38 2.84
N GLY A 137 15.16 -1.47 2.24
CA GLY A 137 15.27 -2.83 2.78
C GLY A 137 14.19 -3.23 3.78
N LEU A 138 13.14 -2.41 3.96
CA LEU A 138 11.97 -2.75 4.77
C LEU A 138 10.88 -3.30 3.87
N THR A 139 10.57 -4.60 3.98
CA THR A 139 9.59 -5.29 3.12
C THR A 139 8.56 -6.07 3.95
N GLY A 140 7.49 -6.50 3.31
CA GLY A 140 6.49 -7.37 3.89
C GLY A 140 5.79 -6.79 5.12
N SER A 141 5.37 -7.64 6.03
CA SER A 141 4.64 -7.26 7.25
C SER A 141 5.41 -6.28 8.15
N ASP A 142 6.75 -6.33 8.15
CA ASP A 142 7.58 -5.39 8.90
C ASP A 142 7.47 -3.97 8.37
N ALA A 143 7.50 -3.80 7.05
CA ALA A 143 7.26 -2.51 6.40
C ALA A 143 5.87 -1.98 6.74
N GLY A 144 4.85 -2.80 6.58
CA GLY A 144 3.47 -2.43 6.87
C GLY A 144 3.25 -2.04 8.34
N THR A 145 3.82 -2.81 9.27
CA THR A 145 3.71 -2.50 10.71
C THR A 145 4.43 -1.20 11.06
N SER A 146 5.64 -0.99 10.54
CA SER A 146 6.41 0.24 10.76
C SER A 146 5.68 1.45 10.15
N PHE A 147 5.14 1.31 8.94
CA PHE A 147 4.38 2.35 8.26
C PHE A 147 3.10 2.71 9.04
N LYS A 148 2.31 1.70 9.42
CA LYS A 148 1.11 1.89 10.25
C LYS A 148 1.41 2.65 11.54
N THR A 149 2.40 2.18 12.30
CA THR A 149 2.77 2.81 13.57
C THR A 149 3.26 4.23 13.36
N MET A 150 4.02 4.48 12.30
CA MET A 150 4.47 5.81 11.93
C MET A 150 3.28 6.75 11.65
N LEU A 151 2.29 6.32 10.85
CA LEU A 151 1.08 7.11 10.58
C LEU A 151 0.33 7.45 11.88
N GLN A 152 0.17 6.47 12.77
CA GLN A 152 -0.47 6.68 14.06
C GLN A 152 0.28 7.68 14.95
N ARG A 153 1.62 7.73 14.85
CA ARG A 153 2.48 8.64 15.60
C ARG A 153 2.61 10.04 14.98
N MET A 154 2.07 10.27 13.79
CA MET A 154 1.94 11.61 13.22
C MET A 154 0.99 12.50 14.03
N VAL A 155 0.11 11.89 14.82
CA VAL A 155 -0.61 12.56 15.91
C VAL A 155 0.17 12.31 17.21
N PRO A 156 0.56 13.36 17.95
CA PRO A 156 1.34 13.18 19.16
C PRO A 156 0.60 12.32 20.19
N THR A 157 1.24 11.27 20.69
CA THR A 157 0.66 10.33 21.66
C THR A 157 1.13 10.61 23.10
N SER A 158 2.03 11.58 23.29
CA SER A 158 2.48 12.07 24.60
C SER A 158 2.70 13.58 24.57
N VAL A 159 2.77 14.17 25.74
CA VAL A 159 3.08 15.60 25.90
C VAL A 159 4.46 15.93 25.36
N GLU A 160 5.42 15.04 25.56
CA GLU A 160 6.82 15.17 25.09
C GLU A 160 6.87 15.13 23.56
N ALA A 161 6.18 14.19 22.93
CA ALA A 161 6.08 14.11 21.46
C ALA A 161 5.46 15.39 20.89
N GLY A 162 4.37 15.88 21.50
CA GLY A 162 3.72 17.12 21.08
C GLY A 162 4.65 18.34 21.18
N LYS A 163 5.38 18.48 22.29
CA LYS A 163 6.37 19.56 22.45
C LYS A 163 7.52 19.45 21.44
N ALA A 164 8.00 18.24 21.18
CA ALA A 164 9.06 18.01 20.19
C ALA A 164 8.60 18.39 18.77
N MET A 165 7.40 17.96 18.35
CA MET A 165 6.81 18.33 17.06
C MET A 165 6.62 19.85 16.96
N GLN A 166 6.09 20.50 18.00
CA GLN A 166 5.90 21.96 18.04
C GLN A 166 7.24 22.71 17.94
N ALA A 167 8.24 22.29 18.70
CA ALA A 167 9.57 22.93 18.69
C ALA A 167 10.27 22.82 17.31
N LEU A 168 10.01 21.74 16.57
CA LEU A 168 10.54 21.50 15.23
C LEU A 168 9.64 22.08 14.13
N GLY A 169 8.45 22.60 14.46
CA GLY A 169 7.49 23.10 13.47
C GLY A 169 6.92 22.00 12.56
N ILE A 170 6.85 20.75 13.06
CA ILE A 170 6.37 19.58 12.29
C ILE A 170 4.89 19.36 12.60
N SER A 171 4.07 19.28 11.56
CA SER A 171 2.67 18.82 11.64
C SER A 171 2.36 17.96 10.40
N ALA A 172 1.59 16.90 10.61
CA ALA A 172 1.05 16.10 9.51
C ALA A 172 -0.30 16.63 9.00
N TYR A 173 -0.84 17.65 9.66
CA TYR A 173 -2.15 18.23 9.36
C TYR A 173 -2.04 19.73 9.17
N ASP A 174 -2.84 20.25 8.24
CA ASP A 174 -2.98 21.70 8.02
C ASP A 174 -3.82 22.36 9.14
N SER A 175 -4.00 23.67 9.03
CA SER A 175 -4.81 24.46 9.99
C SER A 175 -6.30 24.10 9.98
N GLN A 176 -6.76 23.36 8.99
CA GLN A 176 -8.14 22.89 8.84
C GLN A 176 -8.30 21.43 9.32
N GLY A 177 -7.20 20.77 9.71
CA GLY A 177 -7.18 19.39 10.17
C GLY A 177 -7.12 18.35 9.04
N ASN A 178 -6.81 18.77 7.82
CA ASN A 178 -6.62 17.83 6.72
C ASN A 178 -5.18 17.31 6.72
N PHE A 179 -5.00 16.02 6.40
CA PHE A 179 -3.68 15.45 6.22
C PHE A 179 -2.97 16.10 5.01
N ILE A 180 -1.73 16.54 5.20
CA ILE A 180 -0.97 17.27 4.16
C ILE A 180 -0.37 16.37 3.08
N GLY A 181 -0.50 15.05 3.20
CA GLY A 181 0.11 14.07 2.31
C GLY A 181 1.49 13.61 2.78
N LEU A 182 1.83 12.35 2.44
CA LEU A 182 3.05 11.71 2.92
C LEU A 182 4.32 12.41 2.42
N ALA A 183 4.34 12.82 1.16
CA ALA A 183 5.48 13.50 0.56
C ALA A 183 5.75 14.87 1.20
N GLU A 184 4.70 15.65 1.45
CA GLU A 184 4.87 16.95 2.10
C GLU A 184 5.34 16.78 3.54
N PHE A 185 4.76 15.83 4.28
CA PHE A 185 5.21 15.51 5.63
C PHE A 185 6.69 15.08 5.66
N ALA A 186 7.12 14.22 4.73
CA ALA A 186 8.52 13.80 4.62
C ALA A 186 9.46 14.99 4.35
N GLY A 187 9.05 15.91 3.48
CA GLY A 187 9.79 17.15 3.20
C GLY A 187 9.89 18.06 4.42
N ASN A 188 8.79 18.24 5.15
CA ASN A 188 8.76 19.03 6.37
C ASN A 188 9.66 18.41 7.47
N LEU A 189 9.59 17.08 7.65
CA LEU A 189 10.44 16.35 8.56
C LEU A 189 11.92 16.53 8.20
N GLN A 190 12.27 16.36 6.93
CA GLN A 190 13.65 16.53 6.44
C GLN A 190 14.15 17.96 6.68
N ASN A 191 13.34 18.97 6.40
CA ASN A 191 13.71 20.37 6.60
C ASN A 191 13.88 20.71 8.08
N ALA A 192 13.00 20.25 8.94
CA ALA A 192 13.05 20.47 10.38
C ALA A 192 14.29 19.86 11.03
N MET A 193 14.83 18.77 10.47
CA MET A 193 16.03 18.09 10.94
C MET A 193 17.33 18.68 10.39
N LYS A 194 17.26 19.63 9.43
CA LYS A 194 18.47 20.31 8.92
C LYS A 194 19.17 21.09 10.03
N GLY A 195 20.46 20.91 10.13
CA GLY A 195 21.30 21.60 11.13
C GLY A 195 21.32 20.94 12.50
N LEU A 196 20.54 19.89 12.74
CA LEU A 196 20.64 19.10 13.97
C LEU A 196 21.81 18.10 13.88
N SER A 197 22.47 17.85 15.01
CA SER A 197 23.44 16.73 15.11
C SER A 197 22.71 15.38 15.00
N GLU A 198 23.44 14.31 14.69
CA GLU A 198 22.85 12.96 14.60
C GLU A 198 22.22 12.52 15.93
N GLU A 199 22.81 12.88 17.06
CA GLU A 199 22.23 12.63 18.39
C GLU A 199 20.90 13.37 18.58
N GLN A 200 20.82 14.63 18.17
CA GLN A 200 19.59 15.43 18.26
C GLN A 200 18.50 14.86 17.35
N LYS A 201 18.84 14.46 16.12
CA LYS A 201 17.91 13.79 15.19
C LYS A 201 17.39 12.50 15.80
N ALA A 202 18.26 11.63 16.29
CA ALA A 202 17.89 10.36 16.90
C ALA A 202 16.97 10.57 18.12
N THR A 203 17.28 11.54 18.99
CA THR A 203 16.46 11.88 20.14
C THR A 203 15.09 12.38 19.73
N ALA A 204 15.01 13.29 18.76
CA ALA A 204 13.74 13.82 18.26
C ALA A 204 12.87 12.74 17.62
N LEU A 205 13.45 11.91 16.74
CA LEU A 205 12.73 10.82 16.09
C LEU A 205 12.24 9.78 17.10
N THR A 206 13.06 9.41 18.08
CA THR A 206 12.65 8.47 19.13
C THR A 206 11.52 9.06 19.99
N THR A 207 11.60 10.34 20.32
CA THR A 207 10.56 11.02 21.13
C THR A 207 9.23 11.09 20.38
N ILE A 208 9.26 11.42 19.08
CA ILE A 208 8.04 11.59 18.26
C ILE A 208 7.46 10.24 17.86
N PHE A 209 8.28 9.34 17.30
CA PHE A 209 7.80 8.12 16.65
C PHE A 209 7.94 6.86 17.52
N GLY A 210 8.83 6.88 18.52
CA GLY A 210 9.11 5.70 19.35
C GLY A 210 9.87 4.60 18.59
N ALA A 211 10.18 3.51 19.28
CA ALA A 211 11.05 2.45 18.77
C ALA A 211 10.48 1.71 17.55
N ASP A 212 9.16 1.50 17.52
CA ASP A 212 8.52 0.67 16.48
C ASP A 212 8.39 1.40 15.14
N ALA A 213 8.24 2.74 15.16
CA ALA A 213 8.05 3.54 13.97
C ALA A 213 9.32 4.28 13.51
N ILE A 214 10.40 4.25 14.31
CA ILE A 214 11.63 5.01 13.99
C ILE A 214 12.25 4.59 12.66
N ARG A 215 12.16 3.31 12.29
CA ARG A 215 12.66 2.83 11.00
C ARG A 215 11.94 3.51 9.83
N GLY A 216 10.61 3.56 9.89
CA GLY A 216 9.81 4.24 8.89
C GLY A 216 10.06 5.75 8.87
N ALA A 217 10.16 6.38 10.04
CA ALA A 217 10.48 7.80 10.14
C ALA A 217 11.86 8.15 9.56
N ASN A 218 12.86 7.28 9.74
CA ASN A 218 14.18 7.43 9.11
C ASN A 218 14.08 7.33 7.58
N VAL A 219 13.29 6.40 7.03
CA VAL A 219 13.07 6.32 5.58
C VAL A 219 12.45 7.62 5.06
N LEU A 220 11.43 8.17 5.73
CA LEU A 220 10.85 9.45 5.31
C LEU A 220 11.87 10.59 5.39
N LEU A 221 12.68 10.63 6.44
CA LEU A 221 13.71 11.64 6.60
C LEU A 221 14.77 11.58 5.47
N GLU A 222 15.20 10.38 5.10
CA GLU A 222 16.20 10.17 4.05
C GLU A 222 15.64 10.47 2.65
N GLN A 223 14.42 9.98 2.38
CA GLN A 223 13.76 10.15 1.07
C GLN A 223 13.30 11.60 0.84
N GLY A 224 12.82 12.26 1.89
CA GLY A 224 12.20 13.59 1.76
C GLY A 224 11.01 13.58 0.81
N ALA A 225 10.55 14.76 0.42
CA ALA A 225 9.40 14.90 -0.49
C ALA A 225 9.65 14.26 -1.87
N ASP A 226 10.85 14.42 -2.41
CA ASP A 226 11.17 13.98 -3.77
C ASP A 226 11.31 12.47 -3.88
N GLY A 227 11.84 11.82 -2.83
CA GLY A 227 11.98 10.36 -2.79
C GLY A 227 10.63 9.64 -2.63
N ILE A 228 9.67 10.27 -1.95
CA ILE A 228 8.32 9.70 -1.76
C ILE A 228 7.45 9.88 -3.01
N ARG A 229 7.70 10.90 -3.85
CA ARG A 229 6.95 11.14 -5.11
C ARG A 229 7.41 10.30 -6.29
N LYS A 230 8.58 9.63 -6.21
CA LYS A 230 9.18 8.78 -7.25
C LYS A 230 8.73 7.34 -7.18
#